data_d2eb1b794cb036d2ef61e487e99174d3
#
_entry.id   d2eb1b794cb036d2ef61e487e99174d3
#
_cell.length_a   1.000
_cell.length_b   1.000
_cell.length_c   1.000
_cell.angle_alpha   90.00
_cell.angle_beta   90.00
_cell.angle_gamma   90.00
#
_symmetry.space_group_name_H-M   'P 1'
#
loop_
_entity.id
_entity.type
_entity.pdbx_description
1 polymer ?
#
loop_
_entity_poly.entity_id
_entity_poly.type
_entity_poly.pdbx_seq_one_letter_code
_entity_poly.pdbx_strand_id
1 'polypeptide(L)'
;ASDVYKRQVYEHLKRAVRFSLEHLGPHGMPAGLYADWNDCLRLGANGESSFVAMQFYYAMIILKKFAEHKQDTDYINYLNEKLPQTRERIQKLCWDNDRFIRGYTETGERIGAAEDPEANMWLNPQSWSVISKLASREQADAALDNVYKRLNTSYGAVLMDPPYHAHAFDGALTVIYNQGTKENAGVFSQSQGWLILAEALCGHGERAFTYFMENAPAAQNDQAEIRCLEPYCYGQFTEGNASEHFGRSHVHWLTGTASTVMVGCVEGILGIRPDLYGIGIAPSVPKEWEHFEIDKNFRGKHLHIIVDNPNGKESGCTELTLNGEKLSDNYIPAELLKEENEIILIL
;
A
#
# COMPACT_ATOMS: atom_id res chain seq x y z
N ALA A 1 15.35 -7.86 -25.69
CA ALA A 1 16.58 -8.48 -25.12
C ALA A 1 17.85 -7.68 -25.49
N SER A 2 17.99 -7.23 -26.75
CA SER A 2 19.18 -6.46 -27.16
C SER A 2 19.29 -5.08 -26.48
N ASP A 3 18.19 -4.52 -26.03
CA ASP A 3 18.17 -3.19 -25.37
C ASP A 3 18.62 -3.28 -23.90
N VAL A 4 18.37 -4.41 -23.24
CA VAL A 4 18.82 -4.65 -21.85
C VAL A 4 20.35 -4.61 -21.72
N TYR A 5 21.08 -5.11 -22.71
CA TYR A 5 22.54 -5.08 -22.71
C TYR A 5 23.15 -3.74 -23.14
N LYS A 6 22.34 -2.85 -23.74
CA LYS A 6 22.84 -1.57 -24.25
C LYS A 6 22.53 -0.40 -23.35
N ARG A 7 21.66 -0.56 -22.35
CA ARG A 7 21.22 0.52 -21.45
C ARG A 7 21.19 0.05 -20.01
N GLN A 8 21.53 0.94 -19.09
CA GLN A 8 21.45 0.69 -17.67
C GLN A 8 19.98 0.69 -17.21
N VAL A 9 19.68 -0.04 -16.13
CA VAL A 9 18.33 -0.08 -15.49
C VAL A 9 17.80 1.34 -15.24
N TYR A 10 18.65 2.25 -14.79
CA TYR A 10 18.27 3.65 -14.54
C TYR A 10 17.68 4.33 -15.79
N GLU A 11 18.24 4.12 -16.97
CA GLU A 11 17.72 4.69 -18.22
C GLU A 11 16.36 4.09 -18.59
N HIS A 12 16.12 2.82 -18.30
CA HIS A 12 14.80 2.19 -18.48
C HIS A 12 13.76 2.80 -17.54
N LEU A 13 14.12 3.07 -16.29
CA LEU A 13 13.23 3.72 -15.32
C LEU A 13 12.88 5.16 -15.76
N LYS A 14 13.85 5.94 -16.24
CA LYS A 14 13.61 7.28 -16.79
C LYS A 14 12.64 7.24 -18.00
N ARG A 15 12.81 6.24 -18.88
CA ARG A 15 11.91 6.04 -20.03
C ARG A 15 10.49 5.68 -19.59
N ALA A 16 10.33 4.81 -18.59
CA ALA A 16 9.03 4.42 -18.06
C ALA A 16 8.27 5.64 -17.51
N VAL A 17 8.93 6.48 -16.70
CA VAL A 17 8.33 7.71 -16.17
C VAL A 17 7.98 8.68 -17.30
N ARG A 18 8.88 8.85 -18.28
CA ARG A 18 8.61 9.71 -19.44
C ARG A 18 7.40 9.21 -20.24
N PHE A 19 7.32 7.92 -20.51
CA PHE A 19 6.19 7.30 -21.20
C PHE A 19 4.87 7.64 -20.52
N SER A 20 4.78 7.49 -19.20
CA SER A 20 3.54 7.80 -18.47
C SER A 20 3.20 9.30 -18.50
N LEU A 21 4.21 10.20 -18.52
CA LEU A 21 3.99 11.65 -18.65
C LEU A 21 3.60 12.08 -20.08
N GLU A 22 3.97 11.30 -21.08
CA GLU A 22 3.60 11.53 -22.49
C GLU A 22 2.24 10.89 -22.87
N HIS A 23 1.74 9.97 -22.02
CA HIS A 23 0.46 9.28 -22.23
C HIS A 23 -0.48 9.58 -21.04
N LEU A 24 -1.03 10.79 -21.06
CA LEU A 24 -1.97 11.24 -20.05
C LEU A 24 -3.40 11.13 -20.58
N GLY A 25 -4.34 10.84 -19.68
CA GLY A 25 -5.77 10.89 -19.97
C GLY A 25 -6.31 12.32 -20.03
N PRO A 26 -7.63 12.48 -20.22
CA PRO A 26 -8.27 13.77 -20.42
C PRO A 26 -8.08 14.78 -19.26
N HIS A 27 -7.94 14.28 -18.02
CA HIS A 27 -7.72 15.11 -16.82
C HIS A 27 -6.24 15.31 -16.52
N GLY A 28 -5.33 14.63 -17.27
CA GLY A 28 -3.89 14.74 -17.15
C GLY A 28 -3.26 13.85 -16.09
N MET A 29 -3.93 12.81 -15.64
CA MET A 29 -3.32 11.69 -14.93
C MET A 29 -2.83 10.64 -15.96
N PRO A 30 -1.95 9.70 -15.58
CA PRO A 30 -1.54 8.63 -16.49
C PRO A 30 -2.74 7.87 -17.04
N ALA A 31 -2.80 7.73 -18.36
CA ALA A 31 -3.82 6.94 -19.04
C ALA A 31 -3.61 5.45 -18.73
N GLY A 32 -4.69 4.73 -18.48
CA GLY A 32 -4.67 3.31 -18.11
C GLY A 32 -4.28 2.39 -19.26
N LEU A 33 -4.47 2.79 -20.51
CA LEU A 33 -4.18 1.98 -21.70
C LEU A 33 -4.83 0.57 -21.64
N TYR A 34 -6.08 0.53 -21.15
CA TYR A 34 -6.86 -0.68 -20.84
C TYR A 34 -6.32 -1.54 -19.71
N ALA A 35 -5.41 -1.03 -18.87
CA ALA A 35 -4.81 -1.78 -17.77
C ALA A 35 -5.10 -1.12 -16.41
N ASP A 36 -5.34 -1.96 -15.43
CA ASP A 36 -5.38 -1.66 -14.01
C ASP A 36 -4.99 -2.94 -13.26
N TRP A 37 -4.62 -2.87 -11.98
CA TRP A 37 -4.45 -4.05 -11.15
C TRP A 37 -5.75 -4.86 -11.02
N ASN A 38 -6.89 -4.18 -11.04
CA ASN A 38 -8.21 -4.80 -11.07
C ASN A 38 -8.58 -5.10 -12.53
N ASP A 39 -8.39 -6.35 -12.95
CA ASP A 39 -8.64 -6.81 -14.31
C ASP A 39 -10.10 -6.64 -14.76
N CYS A 40 -11.02 -6.53 -13.79
CA CYS A 40 -12.46 -6.35 -14.04
C CYS A 40 -12.88 -4.88 -14.11
N LEU A 41 -11.96 -3.94 -13.94
CA LEU A 41 -12.22 -2.50 -14.05
C LEU A 41 -11.61 -1.95 -15.35
N ARG A 42 -12.44 -1.71 -16.36
CA ARG A 42 -12.03 -1.21 -17.66
C ARG A 42 -12.47 0.23 -17.84
N LEU A 43 -11.59 1.16 -17.52
CA LEU A 43 -11.86 2.59 -17.65
C LEU A 43 -11.73 3.12 -19.09
N GLY A 44 -11.25 2.28 -20.04
CA GLY A 44 -10.93 2.65 -21.41
C GLY A 44 -9.45 2.97 -21.62
N ALA A 45 -9.04 3.17 -22.89
CA ALA A 45 -7.66 3.45 -23.22
C ALA A 45 -7.14 4.74 -22.56
N ASN A 46 -7.98 5.77 -22.55
CA ASN A 46 -7.68 7.07 -21.96
C ASN A 46 -8.28 7.24 -20.56
N GLY A 47 -8.85 6.19 -19.97
CA GLY A 47 -9.36 6.22 -18.60
C GLY A 47 -8.22 6.39 -17.60
N GLU A 48 -8.51 6.97 -16.45
CA GLU A 48 -7.53 7.40 -15.48
C GLU A 48 -7.83 6.77 -14.11
N SER A 49 -6.98 5.86 -13.67
CA SER A 49 -7.06 5.21 -12.36
C SER A 49 -6.32 6.05 -11.31
N SER A 50 -7.01 6.45 -10.24
CA SER A 50 -6.36 7.16 -9.13
C SER A 50 -5.30 6.28 -8.43
N PHE A 51 -5.58 4.99 -8.30
CA PHE A 51 -4.62 4.02 -7.78
C PHE A 51 -3.33 3.96 -8.61
N VAL A 52 -3.44 3.87 -9.95
CA VAL A 52 -2.27 3.87 -10.85
C VAL A 52 -1.55 5.22 -10.81
N ALA A 53 -2.30 6.34 -10.75
CA ALA A 53 -1.71 7.67 -10.64
C ALA A 53 -0.89 7.85 -9.34
N MET A 54 -1.36 7.29 -8.22
CA MET A 54 -0.65 7.29 -6.94
C MET A 54 0.62 6.43 -7.00
N GLN A 55 0.56 5.25 -7.63
CA GLN A 55 1.75 4.42 -7.86
C GLN A 55 2.76 5.13 -8.74
N PHE A 56 2.30 5.78 -9.80
CA PHE A 56 3.16 6.57 -10.68
C PHE A 56 3.84 7.72 -9.94
N TYR A 57 3.10 8.47 -9.12
CA TYR A 57 3.66 9.54 -8.28
C TYR A 57 4.75 8.99 -7.33
N TYR A 58 4.50 7.84 -6.70
CA TYR A 58 5.49 7.18 -5.84
C TYR A 58 6.72 6.72 -6.62
N ALA A 59 6.54 6.17 -7.81
CA ALA A 59 7.66 5.80 -8.69
C ALA A 59 8.56 6.99 -9.02
N MET A 60 7.99 8.18 -9.26
CA MET A 60 8.76 9.41 -9.47
C MET A 60 9.55 9.81 -8.22
N ILE A 61 8.98 9.67 -7.01
CA ILE A 61 9.69 9.94 -5.74
C ILE A 61 10.90 9.02 -5.59
N ILE A 62 10.71 7.72 -5.84
CA ILE A 62 11.80 6.74 -5.76
C ILE A 62 12.86 7.02 -6.82
N LEU A 63 12.44 7.30 -8.06
CA LEU A 63 13.39 7.59 -9.13
C LEU A 63 14.20 8.86 -8.89
N LYS A 64 13.62 9.86 -8.20
CA LYS A 64 14.38 11.06 -7.78
C LYS A 64 15.54 10.68 -6.83
N LYS A 65 15.34 9.77 -5.86
CA LYS A 65 16.43 9.27 -5.01
C LYS A 65 17.54 8.58 -5.81
N PHE A 66 17.18 7.81 -6.85
CA PHE A 66 18.18 7.24 -7.75
C PHE A 66 18.92 8.30 -8.57
N ALA A 67 18.23 9.34 -9.04
CA ALA A 67 18.85 10.47 -9.74
C ALA A 67 19.85 11.21 -8.83
N GLU A 68 19.48 11.46 -7.58
CA GLU A 68 20.36 12.06 -6.56
C GLU A 68 21.60 11.20 -6.32
N HIS A 69 21.44 9.88 -6.17
CA HIS A 69 22.56 8.94 -6.03
C HIS A 69 23.47 8.93 -7.26
N LYS A 70 22.90 9.07 -8.46
CA LYS A 70 23.64 9.15 -9.73
C LYS A 70 24.20 10.53 -10.03
N GLN A 71 23.88 11.54 -9.22
CA GLN A 71 24.23 12.95 -9.46
C GLN A 71 23.73 13.48 -10.82
N ASP A 72 22.58 12.97 -11.30
CA ASP A 72 21.93 13.38 -12.54
C ASP A 72 21.13 14.67 -12.30
N THR A 73 21.84 15.81 -12.26
CA THR A 73 21.28 17.12 -11.93
C THR A 73 20.14 17.53 -12.86
N ASP A 74 20.25 17.23 -14.15
CA ASP A 74 19.22 17.57 -15.14
C ASP A 74 17.93 16.82 -14.86
N TYR A 75 18.03 15.53 -14.53
CA TYR A 75 16.87 14.72 -14.22
C TYR A 75 16.27 15.02 -12.84
N ILE A 76 17.09 15.39 -11.86
CA ILE A 76 16.62 15.91 -10.56
C ILE A 76 15.77 17.17 -10.78
N ASN A 77 16.26 18.13 -11.56
CA ASN A 77 15.53 19.36 -11.88
C ASN A 77 14.21 19.07 -12.60
N TYR A 78 14.23 18.14 -13.56
CA TYR A 78 13.03 17.70 -14.25
C TYR A 78 11.98 17.12 -13.28
N LEU A 79 12.39 16.22 -12.37
CA LEU A 79 11.47 15.65 -11.37
C LEU A 79 11.01 16.67 -10.32
N ASN A 80 11.86 17.63 -9.94
CA ASN A 80 11.47 18.73 -9.04
C ASN A 80 10.35 19.59 -9.63
N GLU A 81 10.29 19.74 -10.95
CA GLU A 81 9.19 20.42 -11.64
C GLU A 81 7.93 19.53 -11.70
N LYS A 82 8.08 18.25 -12.07
CA LYS A 82 6.95 17.35 -12.35
C LYS A 82 6.24 16.83 -11.11
N LEU A 83 6.98 16.56 -10.03
CA LEU A 83 6.41 16.00 -8.80
C LEU A 83 5.31 16.88 -8.18
N PRO A 84 5.53 18.20 -7.93
CA PRO A 84 4.48 19.03 -7.35
C PRO A 84 3.27 19.18 -8.28
N GLN A 85 3.48 19.29 -9.59
CA GLN A 85 2.39 19.38 -10.58
C GLN A 85 1.53 18.09 -10.58
N THR A 86 2.19 16.93 -10.54
CA THR A 86 1.49 15.64 -10.49
C THR A 86 0.73 15.47 -9.18
N ARG A 87 1.35 15.83 -8.04
CA ARG A 87 0.71 15.77 -6.73
C ARG A 87 -0.55 16.63 -6.67
N GLU A 88 -0.43 17.90 -7.04
CA GLU A 88 -1.56 18.85 -7.02
C GLU A 88 -2.72 18.36 -7.89
N ARG A 89 -2.40 17.83 -9.07
CA ARG A 89 -3.40 17.30 -10.01
C ARG A 89 -4.15 16.12 -9.41
N ILE A 90 -3.44 15.12 -8.89
CA ILE A 90 -4.08 13.94 -8.29
C ILE A 90 -4.91 14.35 -7.07
N GLN A 91 -4.39 15.22 -6.22
CA GLN A 91 -5.12 15.74 -5.06
C GLN A 91 -6.43 16.41 -5.47
N LYS A 92 -6.37 17.32 -6.43
CA LYS A 92 -7.54 18.08 -6.90
C LYS A 92 -8.60 17.18 -7.54
N LEU A 93 -8.17 16.16 -8.29
CA LEU A 93 -9.08 15.32 -9.07
C LEU A 93 -9.64 14.14 -8.25
N CYS A 94 -8.86 13.60 -7.34
CA CYS A 94 -9.21 12.33 -6.70
C CYS A 94 -9.73 12.47 -5.27
N TRP A 95 -9.42 13.57 -4.55
CA TRP A 95 -9.97 13.78 -3.20
C TRP A 95 -11.43 14.18 -3.27
N ASP A 96 -12.29 13.45 -2.57
CA ASP A 96 -13.74 13.67 -2.53
C ASP A 96 -14.26 13.55 -1.10
N ASN A 97 -14.43 14.69 -0.44
CA ASN A 97 -14.88 14.84 0.94
C ASN A 97 -13.99 14.14 1.98
N ASP A 98 -14.09 12.82 2.09
CA ASP A 98 -13.46 12.01 3.14
C ASP A 98 -12.75 10.75 2.58
N ARG A 99 -12.59 10.69 1.25
CA ARG A 99 -11.99 9.54 0.54
C ARG A 99 -11.33 9.94 -0.77
N PHE A 100 -10.56 9.05 -1.35
CA PHE A 100 -10.08 9.17 -2.72
C PHE A 100 -10.96 8.32 -3.65
N ILE A 101 -11.42 8.91 -4.75
CA ILE A 101 -12.21 8.21 -5.77
C ILE A 101 -11.39 7.12 -6.47
N ARG A 102 -12.07 6.21 -7.19
CA ARG A 102 -11.39 5.13 -7.91
C ARG A 102 -10.76 5.58 -9.24
N GLY A 103 -11.35 6.56 -9.90
CA GLY A 103 -10.82 7.10 -11.15
C GLY A 103 -11.85 7.75 -12.04
N TYR A 104 -11.49 7.84 -13.32
CA TYR A 104 -12.33 8.39 -14.40
C TYR A 104 -12.35 7.44 -15.58
N THR A 105 -13.51 7.25 -16.18
CA THR A 105 -13.62 6.59 -17.49
C THR A 105 -13.01 7.47 -18.58
N GLU A 106 -12.76 6.90 -19.76
CA GLU A 106 -12.29 7.67 -20.91
C GLU A 106 -13.33 8.70 -21.44
N THR A 107 -14.59 8.58 -21.02
CA THR A 107 -15.66 9.54 -21.30
C THR A 107 -15.77 10.63 -20.23
N GLY A 108 -14.94 10.58 -19.18
CA GLY A 108 -14.87 11.57 -18.11
C GLY A 108 -15.82 11.31 -16.93
N GLU A 109 -16.50 10.16 -16.88
CA GLU A 109 -17.35 9.78 -15.77
C GLU A 109 -16.49 9.44 -14.54
N ARG A 110 -16.83 10.00 -13.36
CA ARG A 110 -16.18 9.69 -12.09
C ARG A 110 -16.62 8.34 -11.58
N ILE A 111 -15.71 7.57 -11.02
CA ILE A 111 -15.97 6.24 -10.47
C ILE A 111 -15.47 6.20 -9.02
N GLY A 112 -16.33 5.74 -8.12
CA GLY A 112 -16.06 5.65 -6.69
C GLY A 112 -16.18 6.98 -5.95
N ALA A 113 -17.00 7.90 -6.49
CA ALA A 113 -17.34 9.15 -5.86
C ALA A 113 -18.38 8.95 -4.75
N ALA A 114 -18.43 9.86 -3.80
CA ALA A 114 -19.33 9.75 -2.64
C ALA A 114 -20.82 9.70 -3.01
N GLU A 115 -21.18 10.32 -4.14
CA GLU A 115 -22.53 10.33 -4.69
C GLU A 115 -22.92 9.08 -5.47
N ASP A 116 -21.98 8.20 -5.80
CA ASP A 116 -22.27 6.98 -6.55
C ASP A 116 -23.18 6.06 -5.71
N PRO A 117 -24.27 5.50 -6.29
CA PRO A 117 -25.18 4.64 -5.55
C PRO A 117 -24.56 3.30 -5.16
N GLU A 118 -23.57 2.83 -5.92
CA GLU A 118 -22.82 1.58 -5.70
C GLU A 118 -21.31 1.87 -5.81
N ALA A 119 -20.50 1.06 -5.15
CA ALA A 119 -19.05 1.13 -5.19
C ALA A 119 -18.48 2.55 -4.93
N ASN A 120 -19.07 3.28 -3.98
CA ASN A 120 -18.66 4.64 -3.64
C ASN A 120 -17.51 4.70 -2.61
N MET A 121 -17.01 3.56 -2.19
CA MET A 121 -15.80 3.44 -1.36
C MET A 121 -14.94 2.29 -1.87
N TRP A 122 -13.68 2.58 -2.17
CA TRP A 122 -12.72 1.61 -2.70
C TRP A 122 -11.48 1.56 -1.82
N LEU A 123 -10.96 0.35 -1.54
CA LEU A 123 -9.81 0.13 -0.66
C LEU A 123 -8.49 0.67 -1.24
N ASN A 124 -8.19 0.31 -2.50
CA ASN A 124 -6.87 0.56 -3.08
C ASN A 124 -6.46 2.04 -3.13
N PRO A 125 -7.33 2.99 -3.52
CA PRO A 125 -6.97 4.41 -3.49
C PRO A 125 -6.64 4.91 -2.09
N GLN A 126 -7.32 4.41 -1.05
CA GLN A 126 -7.11 4.86 0.31
C GLN A 126 -5.72 4.43 0.82
N SER A 127 -5.40 3.15 0.72
CA SER A 127 -4.10 2.65 1.16
C SER A 127 -2.94 3.26 0.36
N TRP A 128 -3.07 3.38 -0.96
CA TRP A 128 -2.03 3.94 -1.82
C TRP A 128 -1.89 5.46 -1.73
N SER A 129 -2.90 6.19 -1.30
CA SER A 129 -2.76 7.62 -0.99
C SER A 129 -1.74 7.87 0.12
N VAL A 130 -1.68 6.97 1.10
CA VAL A 130 -0.72 6.99 2.21
C VAL A 130 0.64 6.49 1.76
N ILE A 131 0.71 5.29 1.15
CA ILE A 131 1.96 4.66 0.72
C ILE A 131 2.73 5.57 -0.23
N SER A 132 2.04 6.22 -1.16
CA SER A 132 2.64 7.16 -2.11
C SER A 132 3.02 8.52 -1.52
N LYS A 133 2.66 8.79 -0.26
CA LYS A 133 2.83 10.11 0.40
C LYS A 133 2.04 11.22 -0.29
N LEU A 134 0.97 10.87 -1.00
CA LEU A 134 0.10 11.83 -1.66
C LEU A 134 -0.81 12.54 -0.66
N ALA A 135 -1.48 11.79 0.20
CA ALA A 135 -2.41 12.31 1.20
C ALA A 135 -1.72 13.24 2.22
N SER A 136 -2.42 14.27 2.69
CA SER A 136 -2.06 14.94 3.93
C SER A 136 -2.37 14.00 5.11
N ARG A 137 -1.91 14.35 6.32
CA ARG A 137 -2.22 13.56 7.51
C ARG A 137 -3.72 13.46 7.76
N GLU A 138 -4.43 14.56 7.65
CA GLU A 138 -5.88 14.65 7.84
C GLU A 138 -6.64 13.82 6.79
N GLN A 139 -6.19 13.86 5.53
CA GLN A 139 -6.77 13.05 4.46
C GLN A 139 -6.52 11.56 4.69
N ALA A 140 -5.31 11.20 5.11
CA ALA A 140 -4.95 9.82 5.40
C ALA A 140 -5.80 9.25 6.55
N ASP A 141 -5.92 9.99 7.65
CA ASP A 141 -6.71 9.58 8.81
C ASP A 141 -8.18 9.44 8.43
N ALA A 142 -8.77 10.39 7.70
CA ALA A 142 -10.17 10.33 7.26
C ALA A 142 -10.41 9.13 6.31
N ALA A 143 -9.53 8.92 5.33
CA ALA A 143 -9.65 7.82 4.37
C ALA A 143 -9.53 6.46 5.05
N LEU A 144 -8.54 6.28 5.95
CA LEU A 144 -8.34 5.02 6.68
C LEU A 144 -9.43 4.76 7.72
N ASP A 145 -9.95 5.80 8.35
CA ASP A 145 -11.13 5.69 9.23
C ASP A 145 -12.37 5.20 8.49
N ASN A 146 -12.58 5.65 7.25
CA ASN A 146 -13.67 5.17 6.41
C ASN A 146 -13.45 3.72 5.96
N VAL A 147 -12.20 3.33 5.65
CA VAL A 147 -11.86 1.93 5.38
C VAL A 147 -12.25 1.07 6.59
N TYR A 148 -11.81 1.44 7.79
CA TYR A 148 -12.11 0.69 9.01
C TYR A 148 -13.61 0.57 9.30
N LYS A 149 -14.36 1.66 9.12
CA LYS A 149 -15.80 1.70 9.42
C LYS A 149 -16.65 0.99 8.37
N ARG A 150 -16.25 0.98 7.11
CA ARG A 150 -17.10 0.54 6.00
C ARG A 150 -16.63 -0.74 5.33
N LEU A 151 -15.32 -0.93 5.21
CA LEU A 151 -14.78 -2.06 4.45
C LEU A 151 -14.30 -3.21 5.33
N ASN A 152 -13.99 -2.96 6.62
CA ASN A 152 -13.45 -4.00 7.49
C ASN A 152 -14.47 -5.09 7.81
N THR A 153 -13.98 -6.34 7.85
CA THR A 153 -14.71 -7.54 8.24
C THR A 153 -13.82 -8.43 9.10
N SER A 154 -14.35 -9.49 9.68
CA SER A 154 -13.56 -10.47 10.44
C SER A 154 -12.53 -11.27 9.62
N TYR A 155 -12.47 -11.06 8.31
CA TYR A 155 -11.52 -11.72 7.39
C TYR A 155 -10.65 -10.71 6.61
N GLY A 156 -10.66 -9.44 7.02
CA GLY A 156 -10.01 -8.31 6.39
C GLY A 156 -10.97 -7.38 5.65
N ALA A 157 -10.44 -6.35 5.01
CA ALA A 157 -11.22 -5.34 4.33
C ALA A 157 -11.67 -5.78 2.93
N VAL A 158 -12.96 -5.59 2.60
CA VAL A 158 -13.50 -5.80 1.25
C VAL A 158 -12.95 -4.75 0.28
N LEU A 159 -12.88 -5.08 -1.00
CA LEU A 159 -12.33 -4.17 -2.02
C LEU A 159 -13.14 -2.90 -2.23
N MET A 160 -14.45 -2.97 -2.06
CA MET A 160 -15.35 -1.83 -2.21
C MET A 160 -16.67 -2.04 -1.47
N ASP A 161 -17.38 -0.94 -1.25
CA ASP A 161 -18.70 -0.90 -0.64
C ASP A 161 -19.52 0.28 -1.19
N PRO A 162 -20.84 0.11 -1.47
CA PRO A 162 -21.56 -1.15 -1.64
C PRO A 162 -21.09 -1.96 -2.86
N PRO A 163 -21.35 -3.28 -2.92
CA PRO A 163 -21.05 -4.04 -4.14
C PRO A 163 -21.94 -3.60 -5.30
N TYR A 164 -21.48 -3.82 -6.53
CA TYR A 164 -22.30 -3.65 -7.71
C TYR A 164 -23.40 -4.72 -7.80
N HIS A 165 -24.63 -4.27 -8.09
CA HIS A 165 -25.77 -5.13 -8.44
C HIS A 165 -26.11 -5.02 -9.93
N ALA A 166 -25.75 -3.91 -10.56
CA ALA A 166 -25.98 -3.65 -11.97
C ALA A 166 -24.74 -3.00 -12.60
N HIS A 167 -24.73 -2.87 -13.92
CA HIS A 167 -23.72 -2.11 -14.61
C HIS A 167 -23.86 -0.62 -14.28
N ALA A 168 -22.89 -0.08 -13.54
CA ALA A 168 -22.81 1.36 -13.31
C ALA A 168 -22.31 2.10 -14.56
N PHE A 169 -21.41 1.44 -15.34
CA PHE A 169 -20.85 1.90 -16.61
C PHE A 169 -20.33 0.68 -17.41
N ASP A 170 -20.12 0.82 -18.72
CA ASP A 170 -19.73 -0.29 -19.60
C ASP A 170 -18.41 -0.98 -19.19
N GLY A 171 -17.54 -0.28 -18.47
CA GLY A 171 -16.27 -0.81 -17.97
C GLY A 171 -16.33 -1.58 -16.65
N ALA A 172 -17.49 -1.66 -16.00
CA ALA A 172 -17.66 -2.32 -14.70
C ALA A 172 -17.89 -3.82 -14.83
N LEU A 173 -16.90 -4.56 -15.30
CA LEU A 173 -17.00 -6.01 -15.45
C LEU A 173 -17.08 -6.77 -14.12
N THR A 174 -16.84 -6.11 -12.99
CA THR A 174 -16.98 -6.69 -11.66
C THR A 174 -18.38 -7.27 -11.42
N VAL A 175 -19.40 -6.75 -12.10
CA VAL A 175 -20.78 -7.24 -12.02
C VAL A 175 -20.99 -8.67 -12.54
N ILE A 176 -20.00 -9.27 -13.21
CA ILE A 176 -20.06 -10.69 -13.57
C ILE A 176 -19.87 -11.61 -12.35
N TYR A 177 -19.37 -11.07 -11.25
CA TYR A 177 -19.23 -11.78 -9.99
C TYR A 177 -20.40 -11.45 -9.05
N ASN A 178 -20.82 -12.45 -8.28
CA ASN A 178 -21.77 -12.24 -7.21
C ASN A 178 -21.23 -11.24 -6.19
N GLN A 179 -22.16 -10.51 -5.52
CA GLN A 179 -21.79 -9.59 -4.45
C GLN A 179 -20.98 -10.33 -3.36
N GLY A 180 -19.96 -9.68 -2.87
CA GLY A 180 -19.03 -10.25 -1.88
C GLY A 180 -17.98 -11.21 -2.46
N THR A 181 -17.87 -11.37 -3.79
CA THR A 181 -16.87 -12.26 -4.39
C THR A 181 -15.90 -11.53 -5.28
N LYS A 182 -14.61 -11.96 -5.26
CA LYS A 182 -13.54 -11.38 -6.07
C LYS A 182 -13.54 -9.85 -6.05
N GLU A 183 -13.54 -9.25 -7.25
CA GLU A 183 -13.51 -7.81 -7.41
C GLU A 183 -14.84 -7.12 -7.07
N ASN A 184 -15.90 -7.86 -6.86
CA ASN A 184 -17.18 -7.30 -6.45
C ASN A 184 -17.40 -7.39 -4.93
N ALA A 185 -16.64 -6.58 -4.19
CA ALA A 185 -16.67 -6.51 -2.72
C ALA A 185 -16.20 -7.79 -2.01
N GLY A 186 -15.36 -8.61 -2.64
CA GLY A 186 -14.61 -9.65 -1.93
C GLY A 186 -13.46 -9.04 -1.12
N VAL A 187 -13.00 -9.78 -0.10
CA VAL A 187 -11.74 -9.49 0.60
C VAL A 187 -10.61 -9.99 -0.28
N PHE A 188 -10.02 -9.11 -1.08
CA PHE A 188 -8.91 -9.48 -1.94
C PHE A 188 -7.62 -9.47 -1.13
N SER A 189 -7.00 -10.65 -0.96
CA SER A 189 -5.96 -10.83 0.06
C SER A 189 -4.71 -10.00 -0.20
N GLN A 190 -4.31 -9.78 -1.46
CA GLN A 190 -3.12 -8.99 -1.78
C GLN A 190 -3.23 -7.53 -1.31
N SER A 191 -4.42 -6.92 -1.40
CA SER A 191 -4.65 -5.53 -0.99
C SER A 191 -4.58 -5.33 0.52
N GLN A 192 -4.72 -6.39 1.32
CA GLN A 192 -4.59 -6.32 2.78
C GLN A 192 -3.17 -5.93 3.20
N GLY A 193 -2.13 -6.44 2.52
CA GLY A 193 -0.75 -6.04 2.80
C GLY A 193 -0.50 -4.53 2.60
N TRP A 194 -1.13 -3.93 1.59
CA TRP A 194 -1.06 -2.47 1.38
C TRP A 194 -1.82 -1.71 2.47
N LEU A 195 -2.95 -2.24 2.93
CA LEU A 195 -3.71 -1.63 4.02
C LEU A 195 -2.94 -1.67 5.34
N ILE A 196 -2.36 -2.83 5.70
CA ILE A 196 -1.49 -2.99 6.87
C ILE A 196 -0.35 -1.96 6.84
N LEU A 197 0.33 -1.83 5.69
CA LEU A 197 1.41 -0.86 5.53
C LEU A 197 0.91 0.58 5.69
N ALA A 198 -0.22 0.93 5.09
CA ALA A 198 -0.78 2.28 5.17
C ALA A 198 -1.16 2.68 6.60
N GLU A 199 -1.84 1.80 7.35
CA GLU A 199 -2.18 2.05 8.75
C GLU A 199 -0.92 2.22 9.60
N ALA A 200 0.06 1.34 9.44
CA ALA A 200 1.31 1.42 10.16
C ALA A 200 2.11 2.69 9.83
N LEU A 201 2.10 3.15 8.57
CA LEU A 201 2.73 4.42 8.18
C LEU A 201 2.05 5.65 8.81
N CYS A 202 0.76 5.52 9.13
CA CYS A 202 0.02 6.53 9.91
C CYS A 202 0.15 6.36 11.42
N GLY A 203 0.86 5.33 11.90
CA GLY A 203 1.05 5.09 13.33
C GLY A 203 -0.16 4.43 14.03
N HIS A 204 -1.07 3.83 13.27
CA HIS A 204 -2.24 3.11 13.76
C HIS A 204 -1.89 1.63 14.00
N GLY A 205 -1.04 1.35 15.00
CA GLY A 205 -0.49 0.02 15.25
C GLY A 205 -1.53 -1.05 15.56
N GLU A 206 -2.53 -0.71 16.37
CA GLU A 206 -3.66 -1.59 16.68
C GLU A 206 -4.41 -2.03 15.41
N ARG A 207 -4.76 -1.09 14.54
CA ARG A 207 -5.48 -1.39 13.31
C ARG A 207 -4.63 -2.18 12.32
N ALA A 208 -3.37 -1.82 12.17
CA ALA A 208 -2.44 -2.55 11.31
C ALA A 208 -2.32 -4.03 11.74
N PHE A 209 -2.19 -4.29 13.03
CA PHE A 209 -2.12 -5.64 13.57
C PHE A 209 -3.47 -6.37 13.48
N THR A 210 -4.59 -5.69 13.69
CA THR A 210 -5.93 -6.24 13.50
C THR A 210 -6.12 -6.75 12.07
N TYR A 211 -5.82 -5.94 11.05
CA TYR A 211 -5.90 -6.37 9.65
C TYR A 211 -4.97 -7.53 9.32
N PHE A 212 -3.78 -7.56 9.94
CA PHE A 212 -2.90 -8.71 9.80
C PHE A 212 -3.54 -9.99 10.34
N MET A 213 -4.07 -9.96 11.56
CA MET A 213 -4.71 -11.12 12.20
C MET A 213 -5.97 -11.59 11.49
N GLU A 214 -6.79 -10.67 11.00
CA GLU A 214 -7.99 -10.97 10.22
C GLU A 214 -7.68 -11.65 8.88
N ASN A 215 -6.52 -11.36 8.27
CA ASN A 215 -6.12 -11.93 6.99
C ASN A 215 -5.13 -13.10 7.11
N ALA A 216 -4.42 -13.25 8.22
CA ALA A 216 -3.40 -14.29 8.40
C ALA A 216 -4.02 -15.69 8.45
N PRO A 217 -3.64 -16.62 7.55
CA PRO A 217 -4.24 -17.96 7.51
C PRO A 217 -4.14 -18.71 8.85
N ALA A 218 -2.99 -18.62 9.51
CA ALA A 218 -2.76 -19.30 10.80
C ALA A 218 -3.62 -18.74 11.94
N ALA A 219 -3.93 -17.44 11.91
CA ALA A 219 -4.80 -16.79 12.90
C ALA A 219 -6.29 -17.17 12.73
N GLN A 220 -6.66 -17.67 11.55
CA GLN A 220 -8.03 -18.07 11.20
C GLN A 220 -8.21 -19.61 11.20
N ASN A 221 -7.33 -20.33 11.85
CA ASN A 221 -7.31 -21.80 11.79
C ASN A 221 -8.52 -22.45 12.51
N ASP A 222 -9.08 -21.80 13.51
CA ASP A 222 -10.33 -22.18 14.17
C ASP A 222 -11.57 -22.00 13.27
N GLN A 223 -11.45 -21.28 12.17
CA GLN A 223 -12.46 -21.04 11.14
C GLN A 223 -12.23 -21.93 9.88
N ALA A 224 -11.42 -22.98 9.96
CA ALA A 224 -10.97 -23.75 8.81
C ALA A 224 -12.12 -24.34 7.97
N GLU A 225 -13.21 -24.76 8.60
CA GLU A 225 -14.40 -25.31 7.90
C GLU A 225 -15.17 -24.25 7.13
N ILE A 226 -15.18 -23.01 7.60
CA ILE A 226 -15.77 -21.88 6.90
C ILE A 226 -14.85 -21.45 5.75
N ARG A 227 -13.57 -21.30 6.05
CA ARG A 227 -12.58 -20.84 5.07
C ARG A 227 -12.33 -21.84 3.93
N CYS A 228 -12.44 -23.13 4.16
CA CYS A 228 -12.19 -24.17 3.17
C CYS A 228 -10.82 -24.03 2.49
N LEU A 229 -9.79 -23.66 3.27
CA LEU A 229 -8.44 -23.35 2.82
C LEU A 229 -7.42 -24.00 3.75
N GLU A 230 -6.25 -24.38 3.24
CA GLU A 230 -5.15 -24.87 4.08
C GLU A 230 -4.73 -23.81 5.12
N PRO A 231 -4.43 -24.19 6.37
CA PRO A 231 -4.22 -23.25 7.49
C PRO A 231 -2.97 -22.36 7.39
N TYR A 232 -2.11 -22.59 6.42
CA TYR A 232 -0.88 -21.83 6.17
C TYR A 232 -0.81 -21.21 4.77
N CYS A 233 -1.93 -21.24 4.03
CA CYS A 233 -2.00 -20.78 2.65
C CYS A 233 -2.86 -19.53 2.53
N TYR A 234 -2.37 -18.52 1.79
CA TYR A 234 -3.22 -17.43 1.34
C TYR A 234 -4.01 -17.85 0.10
N GLY A 235 -5.31 -17.58 0.09
CA GLY A 235 -6.12 -17.57 -1.10
C GLY A 235 -6.01 -16.22 -1.83
N GLN A 236 -6.46 -16.17 -3.07
CA GLN A 236 -6.53 -14.91 -3.82
C GLN A 236 -7.55 -13.95 -3.17
N PHE A 237 -8.70 -14.49 -2.77
CA PHE A 237 -9.74 -13.73 -2.08
C PHE A 237 -10.50 -14.60 -1.08
N THR A 238 -11.14 -13.94 -0.13
CA THR A 238 -12.14 -14.50 0.78
C THR A 238 -13.47 -13.81 0.48
N GLU A 239 -14.59 -14.54 0.52
CA GLU A 239 -15.90 -13.97 0.29
C GLU A 239 -16.22 -12.95 1.39
N GLY A 240 -16.64 -11.75 0.96
CA GLY A 240 -17.00 -10.63 1.82
C GLY A 240 -18.40 -10.76 2.41
N ASN A 241 -18.74 -9.82 3.27
CA ASN A 241 -20.00 -9.81 4.04
C ASN A 241 -21.29 -9.66 3.19
N ALA A 242 -21.17 -9.32 1.92
CA ALA A 242 -22.28 -9.31 0.98
C ALA A 242 -22.56 -10.68 0.34
N SER A 243 -21.71 -11.69 0.59
CA SER A 243 -21.90 -13.07 0.12
C SER A 243 -22.65 -13.92 1.14
N GLU A 244 -23.47 -14.86 0.65
CA GLU A 244 -24.08 -15.93 1.47
C GLU A 244 -23.04 -16.90 2.08
N HIS A 245 -21.83 -16.93 1.50
CA HIS A 245 -20.72 -17.76 1.95
C HIS A 245 -19.59 -16.94 2.58
N PHE A 246 -19.94 -15.89 3.32
CA PHE A 246 -19.00 -15.01 3.99
C PHE A 246 -17.89 -15.78 4.74
N GLY A 247 -16.65 -15.45 4.47
CA GLY A 247 -15.46 -16.08 5.05
C GLY A 247 -14.87 -17.23 4.23
N ARG A 248 -15.54 -17.74 3.20
CA ARG A 248 -15.02 -18.79 2.34
C ARG A 248 -13.91 -18.27 1.44
N SER A 249 -12.74 -18.90 1.48
CA SER A 249 -11.57 -18.50 0.68
C SER A 249 -11.45 -19.30 -0.61
N HIS A 250 -10.85 -18.69 -1.63
CA HIS A 250 -10.76 -19.25 -2.97
C HIS A 250 -9.37 -19.05 -3.61
N VAL A 251 -9.10 -19.86 -4.63
CA VAL A 251 -7.88 -19.79 -5.46
C VAL A 251 -6.63 -19.87 -4.60
N HIS A 252 -6.43 -21.04 -4.03
CA HIS A 252 -5.32 -21.36 -3.12
C HIS A 252 -3.97 -21.20 -3.84
N TRP A 253 -2.96 -20.68 -3.14
CA TRP A 253 -1.58 -20.51 -3.59
C TRP A 253 -1.36 -19.53 -4.76
N LEU A 254 -2.39 -19.17 -5.49
CA LEU A 254 -2.30 -18.31 -6.69
C LEU A 254 -2.54 -16.85 -6.34
N THR A 255 -1.60 -16.26 -5.60
CA THR A 255 -1.71 -14.87 -5.15
C THR A 255 -0.35 -14.28 -4.78
N GLY A 256 -0.18 -12.97 -4.96
CA GLY A 256 0.97 -12.20 -4.46
C GLY A 256 0.83 -11.75 -2.99
N THR A 257 -0.15 -12.26 -2.25
CA THR A 257 -0.49 -11.80 -0.90
C THR A 257 0.65 -11.94 0.09
N ALA A 258 1.34 -13.10 0.09
CA ALA A 258 2.42 -13.36 1.05
C ALA A 258 3.51 -12.27 1.00
N SER A 259 3.87 -11.80 -0.19
CA SER A 259 4.87 -10.73 -0.34
C SER A 259 4.37 -9.38 0.13
N THR A 260 3.13 -9.00 -0.18
CA THR A 260 2.58 -7.70 0.24
C THR A 260 2.33 -7.66 1.75
N VAL A 261 1.84 -8.75 2.35
CA VAL A 261 1.64 -8.85 3.80
C VAL A 261 3.00 -8.87 4.51
N MET A 262 4.01 -9.58 3.98
CA MET A 262 5.37 -9.56 4.55
C MET A 262 5.93 -8.13 4.58
N VAL A 263 5.76 -7.34 3.52
CA VAL A 263 6.16 -5.92 3.50
C VAL A 263 5.33 -5.13 4.52
N GLY A 264 4.02 -5.32 4.58
CA GLY A 264 3.14 -4.69 5.56
C GLY A 264 3.57 -4.97 7.01
N CYS A 265 3.98 -6.20 7.31
CA CYS A 265 4.47 -6.58 8.64
C CYS A 265 5.87 -6.03 8.93
N VAL A 266 6.84 -6.26 8.02
CA VAL A 266 8.24 -5.92 8.27
C VAL A 266 8.47 -4.40 8.19
N GLU A 267 8.02 -3.75 7.12
CA GLU A 267 8.22 -2.31 6.92
C GLU A 267 7.14 -1.46 7.61
N GLY A 268 5.96 -2.03 7.80
CA GLY A 268 4.84 -1.40 8.52
C GLY A 268 4.91 -1.66 10.02
N ILE A 269 4.40 -2.82 10.48
CA ILE A 269 4.23 -3.11 11.92
C ILE A 269 5.57 -3.09 12.65
N LEU A 270 6.55 -3.90 12.21
CA LEU A 270 7.88 -3.92 12.84
C LEU A 270 8.72 -2.67 12.52
N GLY A 271 8.34 -1.92 11.49
CA GLY A 271 8.94 -0.64 11.13
C GLY A 271 10.37 -0.71 10.61
N ILE A 272 10.81 -1.85 10.09
CA ILE A 272 12.17 -2.05 9.57
C ILE A 272 12.20 -1.61 8.10
N ARG A 273 12.66 -0.40 7.84
CA ARG A 273 12.54 0.28 6.54
C ARG A 273 13.91 0.49 5.89
N PRO A 274 14.43 -0.50 5.13
CA PRO A 274 15.68 -0.33 4.41
C PRO A 274 15.51 0.65 3.25
N ASP A 275 16.53 1.47 3.02
CA ASP A 275 16.59 2.32 1.84
C ASP A 275 17.99 2.33 1.21
N LEU A 276 18.23 3.26 0.25
CA LEU A 276 19.48 3.33 -0.52
C LEU A 276 20.70 3.64 0.36
N TYR A 277 20.52 4.40 1.44
CA TYR A 277 21.63 4.91 2.26
C TYR A 277 21.71 4.32 3.66
N GLY A 278 20.68 3.57 4.09
CA GLY A 278 20.65 3.03 5.44
C GLY A 278 19.34 2.32 5.77
N ILE A 279 18.94 2.38 7.01
CA ILE A 279 17.75 1.70 7.52
C ILE A 279 17.03 2.58 8.55
N GLY A 280 15.73 2.79 8.33
CA GLY A 280 14.85 3.42 9.32
C GLY A 280 14.26 2.39 10.26
N ILE A 281 14.11 2.75 11.54
CA ILE A 281 13.44 1.93 12.56
C ILE A 281 12.24 2.72 13.09
N ALA A 282 11.04 2.33 12.68
CA ALA A 282 9.81 3.06 13.01
C ALA A 282 8.62 2.11 13.21
N PRO A 283 8.61 1.35 14.33
CA PRO A 283 7.53 0.41 14.64
C PRO A 283 6.17 1.10 14.76
N SER A 284 5.13 0.33 14.39
CA SER A 284 3.73 0.69 14.63
C SER A 284 2.99 -0.55 15.09
N VAL A 285 2.86 -0.72 16.41
CA VAL A 285 2.54 -1.97 17.09
C VAL A 285 1.33 -1.81 18.01
N PRO A 286 0.67 -2.90 18.43
CA PRO A 286 -0.31 -2.88 19.49
C PRO A 286 0.26 -2.33 20.80
N LYS A 287 -0.57 -1.64 21.58
CA LYS A 287 -0.18 -1.01 22.86
C LYS A 287 0.30 -2.00 23.90
N GLU A 288 -0.22 -3.23 23.86
CA GLU A 288 0.16 -4.32 24.75
C GLU A 288 1.52 -4.94 24.43
N TRP A 289 2.15 -4.60 23.31
CA TRP A 289 3.51 -5.04 23.02
C TRP A 289 4.50 -4.16 23.79
N GLU A 290 4.85 -4.60 25.00
CA GLU A 290 5.74 -3.87 25.91
C GLU A 290 7.20 -4.00 25.50
N HIS A 291 7.58 -5.16 24.91
CA HIS A 291 8.95 -5.49 24.52
C HIS A 291 8.95 -6.51 23.39
N PHE A 292 9.86 -6.35 22.43
CA PHE A 292 10.17 -7.37 21.43
C PHE A 292 11.57 -7.16 20.84
N GLU A 293 12.10 -8.21 20.24
CA GLU A 293 13.43 -8.23 19.62
C GLU A 293 13.35 -8.70 18.17
N ILE A 294 14.26 -8.20 17.34
CA ILE A 294 14.37 -8.56 15.92
C ILE A 294 15.82 -8.77 15.55
N ASP A 295 16.14 -9.95 15.01
CA ASP A 295 17.43 -10.21 14.36
C ASP A 295 17.30 -10.01 12.85
N LYS A 296 18.11 -9.13 12.29
CA LYS A 296 18.06 -8.75 10.87
C LYS A 296 19.43 -8.71 10.23
N ASN A 297 19.58 -9.41 9.10
CA ASN A 297 20.75 -9.19 8.24
C ASN A 297 20.48 -8.05 7.26
N PHE A 298 21.28 -7.03 7.27
CA PHE A 298 21.21 -5.89 6.37
C PHE A 298 22.58 -5.62 5.74
N ARG A 299 22.73 -5.83 4.43
CA ARG A 299 23.96 -5.63 3.65
C ARG A 299 25.18 -6.37 4.23
N GLY A 300 24.98 -7.58 4.70
CA GLY A 300 26.02 -8.41 5.30
C GLY A 300 26.36 -8.07 6.75
N LYS A 301 25.69 -7.10 7.34
CA LYS A 301 25.81 -6.72 8.75
C LYS A 301 24.67 -7.37 9.54
N HIS A 302 24.97 -7.81 10.77
CA HIS A 302 23.95 -8.30 11.70
C HIS A 302 23.42 -7.15 12.55
N LEU A 303 22.11 -7.05 12.67
CA LEU A 303 21.40 -6.06 13.49
C LEU A 303 20.56 -6.82 14.51
N HIS A 304 20.87 -6.66 15.80
CA HIS A 304 20.03 -7.07 16.91
C HIS A 304 19.26 -5.85 17.39
N ILE A 305 17.96 -5.82 17.16
CA ILE A 305 17.09 -4.65 17.38
C ILE A 305 16.17 -4.98 18.55
N ILE A 306 16.27 -4.20 19.60
CA ILE A 306 15.44 -4.27 20.81
C ILE A 306 14.48 -3.09 20.81
N VAL A 307 13.20 -3.37 20.97
CA VAL A 307 12.15 -2.34 21.04
C VAL A 307 11.46 -2.42 22.39
N ASP A 308 11.55 -1.35 23.16
CA ASP A 308 10.89 -1.18 24.45
C ASP A 308 9.73 -0.17 24.31
N ASN A 309 8.56 -0.55 24.83
CA ASN A 309 7.36 0.27 24.82
C ASN A 309 6.75 0.42 26.22
N PRO A 310 7.46 1.07 27.16
CA PRO A 310 7.03 1.15 28.55
C PRO A 310 5.77 1.99 28.76
N ASN A 311 5.37 2.78 27.76
CA ASN A 311 4.22 3.68 27.85
C ASN A 311 3.01 3.21 27.02
N GLY A 312 3.04 2.02 26.44
CA GLY A 312 1.95 1.48 25.62
C GLY A 312 1.57 2.37 24.46
N LYS A 313 2.55 2.86 23.70
CA LYS A 313 2.32 3.66 22.50
C LYS A 313 2.12 2.75 21.28
N GLU A 314 1.31 3.20 20.34
CA GLU A 314 1.18 2.50 19.07
C GLU A 314 2.35 2.77 18.11
N SER A 315 2.97 3.94 18.24
CA SER A 315 4.06 4.36 17.32
C SER A 315 4.86 5.51 17.91
N GLY A 316 5.92 5.88 17.21
CA GLY A 316 6.82 6.96 17.57
C GLY A 316 8.22 6.43 17.87
N CYS A 317 9.11 7.35 18.24
CA CYS A 317 10.46 7.03 18.68
C CYS A 317 10.86 8.12 19.68
N THR A 318 10.99 7.76 20.92
CA THR A 318 11.46 8.67 21.98
C THR A 318 12.98 8.71 22.02
N GLU A 319 13.60 7.55 21.80
CA GLU A 319 15.04 7.39 21.77
C GLU A 319 15.45 6.23 20.87
N LEU A 320 16.54 6.42 20.11
CA LEU A 320 17.23 5.37 19.37
C LEU A 320 18.72 5.41 19.70
N THR A 321 19.29 4.24 20.05
CA THR A 321 20.72 4.07 20.22
C THR A 321 21.27 3.03 19.27
N LEU A 322 22.50 3.23 18.78
CA LEU A 322 23.27 2.27 18.01
C LEU A 322 24.57 1.99 18.76
N ASN A 323 24.78 0.75 19.19
CA ASN A 323 25.99 0.31 19.92
C ASN A 323 26.28 1.20 21.16
N GLY A 324 25.23 1.62 21.86
CA GLY A 324 25.30 2.49 23.04
C GLY A 324 25.40 3.99 22.75
N GLU A 325 25.48 4.41 21.49
CA GLU A 325 25.52 5.82 21.10
C GLU A 325 24.12 6.29 20.63
N LYS A 326 23.63 7.39 21.21
CA LYS A 326 22.32 7.96 20.88
C LYS A 326 22.34 8.62 19.50
N LEU A 327 21.35 8.33 18.69
CA LEU A 327 21.13 8.95 17.38
C LEU A 327 20.16 10.14 17.48
N SER A 328 20.24 11.04 16.49
CA SER A 328 19.42 12.26 16.41
C SER A 328 17.98 11.98 15.95
N ASP A 329 17.79 10.90 15.23
CA ASP A 329 16.51 10.48 14.67
C ASP A 329 16.41 8.94 14.63
N ASN A 330 15.35 8.42 14.03
CA ASN A 330 15.09 6.99 13.91
C ASN A 330 15.66 6.36 12.62
N TYR A 331 16.70 6.95 12.05
CA TYR A 331 17.38 6.47 10.84
C TYR A 331 18.86 6.19 11.10
N ILE A 332 19.33 5.03 10.66
CA ILE A 332 20.71 4.58 10.82
C ILE A 332 21.39 4.58 9.45
N PRO A 333 22.31 5.52 9.17
CA PRO A 333 23.15 5.49 7.98
C PRO A 333 23.95 4.19 7.89
N ALA A 334 24.06 3.61 6.69
CA ALA A 334 24.71 2.32 6.50
C ALA A 334 26.21 2.34 6.85
N GLU A 335 26.86 3.52 6.73
CA GLU A 335 28.28 3.72 7.09
C GLU A 335 28.55 3.65 8.60
N LEU A 336 27.53 3.81 9.46
CA LEU A 336 27.67 3.67 10.91
C LEU A 336 27.61 2.21 11.38
N LEU A 337 27.14 1.29 10.50
CA LEU A 337 26.96 -0.11 10.87
C LEU A 337 28.30 -0.86 10.87
N LYS A 338 28.54 -1.61 11.96
CA LYS A 338 29.62 -2.58 12.15
C LYS A 338 29.18 -3.97 11.66
N GLU A 339 30.04 -5.00 11.80
CA GLU A 339 29.65 -6.41 11.51
C GLU A 339 28.49 -6.86 12.43
N GLU A 340 28.58 -6.56 13.74
CA GLU A 340 27.57 -6.81 14.76
C GLU A 340 27.09 -5.48 15.33
N ASN A 341 25.77 -5.33 15.46
CA ASN A 341 25.16 -4.09 15.93
C ASN A 341 24.05 -4.38 16.93
N GLU A 342 24.05 -3.68 18.04
CA GLU A 342 22.94 -3.58 18.98
C GLU A 342 22.22 -2.26 18.74
N ILE A 343 20.91 -2.34 18.54
CA ILE A 343 20.03 -1.18 18.30
C ILE A 343 18.93 -1.22 19.36
N ILE A 344 18.79 -0.18 20.15
CA ILE A 344 17.74 -0.09 21.16
C ILE A 344 16.86 1.10 20.80
N LEU A 345 15.55 0.84 20.65
CA LEU A 345 14.53 1.84 20.39
C LEU A 345 13.53 1.87 21.54
N ILE A 346 13.19 3.07 21.99
CA ILE A 346 12.14 3.33 22.98
C ILE A 346 10.99 4.07 22.29
N LEU A 347 9.76 3.48 22.34
CA LEU A 347 8.53 4.10 21.83
C LEU A 347 7.99 5.19 22.76
#